data_f350fc34a3b4c093847ea075be7bf1f9
#
_entry.id   f350fc34a3b4c093847ea075be7bf1f9
#
_cell.length_a   1.000
_cell.length_b   1.000
_cell.length_c   1.000
_cell.angle_alpha   90.00
_cell.angle_beta   90.00
_cell.angle_gamma   90.00
#
_symmetry.space_group_name_H-M   'P 1'
#
loop_
_entity.id
_entity.type
_entity.pdbx_description
1 polymer ?
#
loop_
_entity_poly.entity_id
_entity_poly.type
_entity_poly.pdbx_seq_one_letter_code
_entity_poly.pdbx_strand_id
1 'polypeptide(L)'
;VALVPLINRKVEVRNISLHDASVYFISPDSTLSVTADIGCIGLENGDIRLIDNKVAIGHVALDKTKIELFYATTPDTAKTDTTQSAMWDIEIEQLKLSDIGFRMFMPEYIDTLDVELHQALLSDGNISLKEQDIDIQSIEIQQGTYRYIAQHTDNRTQDNQESAIADTIQSRPWKIRVGNINLSDNSATYITSTHAP
;
A
#
# COMPACT_ATOMS: atom_id res chain seq x y z
N VAL A 1 31.49 -34.50 7.96
CA VAL A 1 31.41 -33.19 7.39
C VAL A 1 30.26 -32.50 8.09
N ALA A 2 30.59 -31.60 9.06
CA ALA A 2 29.58 -30.82 9.76
C ALA A 2 29.04 -29.77 8.79
N LEU A 3 27.76 -29.86 8.44
CA LEU A 3 27.01 -28.80 7.81
C LEU A 3 26.94 -27.64 8.83
N VAL A 4 27.83 -26.66 8.70
CA VAL A 4 27.71 -25.41 9.42
C VAL A 4 26.39 -24.77 8.94
N PRO A 5 25.41 -24.56 9.79
CA PRO A 5 24.18 -23.93 9.36
C PRO A 5 24.47 -22.50 8.91
N LEU A 6 24.13 -22.22 7.68
CA LEU A 6 24.13 -20.87 7.04
C LEU A 6 23.15 -19.88 7.71
N ILE A 7 22.91 -20.03 8.99
CA ILE A 7 21.70 -19.58 9.68
C ILE A 7 21.81 -18.12 10.21
N ASN A 8 22.94 -17.47 10.09
CA ASN A 8 23.09 -16.11 10.64
C ASN A 8 23.43 -15.11 9.53
N ARG A 9 22.59 -15.01 8.50
CA ARG A 9 22.87 -14.09 7.41
C ARG A 9 22.11 -12.78 7.58
N LYS A 10 22.82 -11.83 8.07
CA LYS A 10 22.59 -10.41 7.85
C LYS A 10 23.01 -10.09 6.42
N VAL A 11 22.11 -9.52 5.62
CA VAL A 11 22.43 -8.99 4.30
C VAL A 11 22.44 -7.47 4.41
N GLU A 12 23.62 -6.88 4.19
CA GLU A 12 23.76 -5.42 4.13
C GLU A 12 23.71 -4.98 2.67
N VAL A 13 22.83 -4.04 2.39
CA VAL A 13 22.70 -3.41 1.08
C VAL A 13 23.10 -1.95 1.23
N ARG A 14 24.16 -1.52 0.56
CA ARG A 14 24.61 -0.12 0.64
C ARG A 14 23.79 0.77 -0.27
N ASN A 15 23.60 0.33 -1.49
CA ASN A 15 22.85 1.08 -2.49
C ASN A 15 22.25 0.13 -3.53
N ILE A 16 20.97 0.31 -3.85
CA ILE A 16 20.31 -0.27 -5.01
C ILE A 16 19.65 0.86 -5.77
N SER A 17 19.77 0.86 -7.08
CA SER A 17 19.05 1.77 -7.96
C SER A 17 18.47 0.99 -9.12
N LEU A 18 17.18 1.21 -9.39
CA LEU A 18 16.46 0.63 -10.52
C LEU A 18 15.81 1.78 -11.29
N HIS A 19 15.99 1.77 -12.61
CA HIS A 19 15.45 2.80 -13.51
C HIS A 19 14.60 2.16 -14.60
N ASP A 20 13.58 2.89 -15.04
CA ASP A 20 12.75 2.54 -16.20
C ASP A 20 12.20 1.11 -16.13
N ALA A 21 11.58 0.78 -15.00
CA ALA A 21 11.02 -0.55 -14.77
C ALA A 21 9.50 -0.53 -14.79
N SER A 22 8.90 -1.60 -15.31
CA SER A 22 7.46 -1.82 -15.23
C SER A 22 7.16 -3.10 -14.46
N VAL A 23 6.19 -3.03 -13.56
CA VAL A 23 5.71 -4.16 -12.77
C VAL A 23 4.25 -4.39 -13.09
N TYR A 24 3.89 -5.63 -13.33
CA TYR A 24 2.52 -6.05 -13.53
C TYR A 24 2.21 -7.26 -12.65
N PHE A 25 1.15 -7.14 -11.86
CA PHE A 25 0.69 -8.20 -10.97
C PHE A 25 -0.82 -8.39 -11.12
N ILE A 26 -1.27 -9.63 -11.18
CA ILE A 26 -2.69 -10.00 -11.09
C ILE A 26 -2.81 -11.09 -10.02
N SER A 27 -3.77 -10.94 -9.11
CA SER A 27 -4.11 -12.01 -8.17
C SER A 27 -4.72 -13.21 -8.90
N PRO A 28 -4.57 -14.44 -8.38
CA PRO A 28 -5.09 -15.65 -9.02
C PRO A 28 -6.60 -15.64 -9.27
N ASP A 29 -7.35 -14.92 -8.45
CA ASP A 29 -8.81 -14.73 -8.54
C ASP A 29 -9.20 -13.51 -9.36
N SER A 30 -8.23 -12.79 -9.92
CA SER A 30 -8.40 -11.56 -10.71
C SER A 30 -9.12 -10.42 -9.97
N THR A 31 -9.19 -10.46 -8.65
CA THR A 31 -9.82 -9.40 -7.85
C THR A 31 -8.89 -8.20 -7.64
N LEU A 32 -7.59 -8.43 -7.74
CA LEU A 32 -6.58 -7.41 -7.60
C LEU A 32 -5.67 -7.40 -8.81
N SER A 33 -5.51 -6.26 -9.47
CA SER A 33 -4.40 -6.05 -10.41
C SER A 33 -3.67 -4.77 -10.08
N VAL A 34 -2.35 -4.81 -10.20
CA VAL A 34 -1.44 -3.69 -9.99
C VAL A 34 -0.56 -3.53 -11.20
N THR A 35 -0.55 -2.34 -11.76
CA THR A 35 0.42 -1.93 -12.78
C THR A 35 1.22 -0.78 -12.22
N ALA A 36 2.54 -0.85 -12.31
CA ALA A 36 3.42 0.24 -11.89
C ALA A 36 4.49 0.50 -12.94
N ASP A 37 4.56 1.74 -13.40
CA ASP A 37 5.65 2.26 -14.24
C ASP A 37 6.57 3.09 -13.36
N ILE A 38 7.76 2.60 -13.11
CA ILE A 38 8.74 3.13 -12.17
C ILE A 38 9.82 3.87 -12.95
N GLY A 39 9.89 5.19 -12.84
CA GLY A 39 10.97 5.96 -13.44
C GLY A 39 12.29 5.72 -12.72
N CYS A 40 12.31 5.85 -11.40
CA CYS A 40 13.47 5.53 -10.58
C CYS A 40 13.06 5.08 -9.19
N ILE A 41 13.67 4.02 -8.69
CA ILE A 41 13.67 3.66 -7.27
C ILE A 41 15.11 3.53 -6.77
N GLY A 42 15.41 4.22 -5.68
CA GLY A 42 16.68 4.14 -4.97
C GLY A 42 16.47 3.61 -3.55
N LEU A 43 17.38 2.78 -3.08
CA LEU A 43 17.43 2.30 -1.71
C LEU A 43 18.86 2.43 -1.20
N GLU A 44 19.01 3.03 -0.03
CA GLU A 44 20.31 3.21 0.61
C GLU A 44 20.27 2.69 2.06
N ASN A 45 21.39 2.09 2.50
CA ASN A 45 21.60 1.63 3.87
C ASN A 45 20.56 0.58 4.32
N GLY A 46 20.39 -0.48 3.53
CA GLY A 46 19.52 -1.61 3.88
C GLY A 46 20.21 -2.64 4.76
N ASP A 47 19.51 -3.11 5.80
CA ASP A 47 19.88 -4.22 6.69
C ASP A 47 18.74 -5.24 6.72
N ILE A 48 18.96 -6.41 6.15
CA ILE A 48 17.98 -7.48 6.09
C ILE A 48 18.40 -8.61 7.00
N ARG A 49 17.59 -8.90 8.01
CA ARG A 49 17.80 -9.97 8.99
C ARG A 49 16.79 -11.08 8.79
N LEU A 50 17.20 -12.11 8.04
CA LEU A 50 16.28 -13.19 7.64
C LEU A 50 15.76 -14.02 8.82
N ILE A 51 16.53 -14.15 9.90
CA ILE A 51 16.13 -14.92 11.09
C ILE A 51 15.07 -14.17 11.88
N ASP A 52 15.25 -12.86 12.00
CA ASP A 52 14.37 -12.01 12.81
C ASP A 52 13.16 -11.54 12.01
N ASN A 53 13.09 -11.87 10.70
CA ASN A 53 12.12 -11.33 9.75
C ASN A 53 12.08 -9.79 9.80
N LYS A 54 13.25 -9.16 9.86
CA LYS A 54 13.36 -7.72 9.98
C LYS A 54 14.12 -7.11 8.81
N VAL A 55 13.57 -6.01 8.29
CA VAL A 55 14.20 -5.17 7.27
C VAL A 55 14.31 -3.76 7.83
N ALA A 56 15.51 -3.22 7.88
CA ALA A 56 15.74 -1.81 8.20
C ALA A 56 16.35 -1.12 6.98
N ILE A 57 15.80 0.01 6.59
CA ILE A 57 16.22 0.78 5.42
C ILE A 57 16.44 2.22 5.85
N GLY A 58 17.60 2.79 5.57
CA GLY A 58 17.88 4.19 5.84
C GLY A 58 17.06 5.09 4.93
N HIS A 59 17.27 5.01 3.62
CA HIS A 59 16.60 5.89 2.67
C HIS A 59 16.00 5.11 1.51
N VAL A 60 14.75 5.44 1.19
CA VAL A 60 14.06 5.03 -0.03
C VAL A 60 13.69 6.27 -0.81
N ALA A 61 14.00 6.32 -2.09
CA ALA A 61 13.55 7.35 -3.00
C ALA A 61 12.77 6.72 -4.15
N LEU A 62 11.61 7.28 -4.47
CA LEU A 62 10.79 6.89 -5.62
C LEU A 62 10.51 8.14 -6.44
N ASP A 63 10.85 8.12 -7.72
CA ASP A 63 10.71 9.26 -8.63
C ASP A 63 10.00 8.88 -9.91
N LYS A 64 9.13 9.77 -10.40
CA LYS A 64 8.41 9.63 -11.67
C LYS A 64 7.73 8.28 -11.83
N THR A 65 6.96 7.89 -10.81
CA THR A 65 6.32 6.58 -10.77
C THR A 65 4.81 6.73 -10.89
N LYS A 66 4.21 5.90 -11.74
CA LYS A 66 2.76 5.78 -11.88
C LYS A 66 2.32 4.40 -11.44
N ILE A 67 1.31 4.35 -10.59
CA ILE A 67 0.74 3.12 -10.05
C ILE A 67 -0.76 3.11 -10.35
N GLU A 68 -1.23 2.05 -10.97
CA GLU A 68 -2.66 1.80 -11.19
C GLU A 68 -3.06 0.53 -10.43
N LEU A 69 -4.07 0.67 -9.60
CA LEU A 69 -4.65 -0.39 -8.79
C LEU A 69 -6.10 -0.62 -9.23
N PHE A 70 -6.40 -1.82 -9.65
CA PHE A 70 -7.76 -2.30 -9.81
C PHE A 70 -8.09 -3.23 -8.66
N TYR A 71 -9.17 -2.97 -7.95
CA TYR A 71 -9.62 -3.78 -6.83
C TYR A 71 -11.11 -4.06 -6.90
N ALA A 72 -11.48 -5.33 -7.09
CA ALA A 72 -12.84 -5.81 -7.05
C ALA A 72 -13.04 -6.69 -5.80
N THR A 73 -14.11 -6.46 -5.04
CA THR A 73 -14.46 -7.33 -3.93
C THR A 73 -15.19 -8.56 -4.48
N THR A 74 -14.74 -9.76 -4.15
CA THR A 74 -15.53 -10.96 -4.42
C THR A 74 -16.56 -11.14 -3.31
N PRO A 75 -17.82 -11.47 -3.62
CA PRO A 75 -18.71 -11.93 -2.58
C PRO A 75 -18.16 -13.23 -2.00
N ASP A 76 -17.89 -13.20 -0.73
CA ASP A 76 -17.43 -14.18 0.21
C ASP A 76 -17.41 -15.65 -0.26
N THR A 77 -16.32 -16.06 -0.90
CA THR A 77 -15.87 -17.46 -0.88
C THR A 77 -14.46 -17.47 -0.33
N ALA A 78 -14.33 -17.09 0.93
CA ALA A 78 -13.05 -17.08 1.64
C ALA A 78 -12.50 -18.50 1.74
N LYS A 79 -11.71 -18.91 0.76
CA LYS A 79 -10.71 -19.93 0.97
C LYS A 79 -9.60 -19.28 1.77
N THR A 80 -9.60 -19.56 3.06
CA THR A 80 -8.50 -19.18 3.96
C THR A 80 -7.26 -19.94 3.52
N ASP A 81 -6.44 -19.33 2.68
CA ASP A 81 -5.09 -19.81 2.44
C ASP A 81 -4.29 -19.55 3.72
N THR A 82 -4.17 -20.59 4.54
CA THR A 82 -3.32 -20.59 5.74
C THR A 82 -1.85 -20.79 5.40
N THR A 83 -1.35 -20.20 4.35
CA THR A 83 0.07 -20.03 4.16
C THR A 83 0.54 -19.00 5.19
N GLN A 84 1.25 -19.48 6.21
CA GLN A 84 1.97 -18.60 7.14
C GLN A 84 3.00 -17.80 6.33
N SER A 85 2.57 -16.67 5.82
CA SER A 85 3.49 -15.67 5.24
C SER A 85 4.45 -15.27 6.35
N ALA A 86 5.74 -15.30 6.07
CA ALA A 86 6.74 -14.77 6.98
C ALA A 86 6.34 -13.32 7.32
N MET A 87 6.01 -13.09 8.58
CA MET A 87 5.54 -11.79 9.05
C MET A 87 6.76 -10.92 9.35
N TRP A 88 6.99 -9.95 8.48
CA TRP A 88 8.15 -9.06 8.53
C TRP A 88 7.86 -7.79 9.32
N ASP A 89 8.88 -7.33 10.04
CA ASP A 89 8.95 -5.98 10.57
C ASP A 89 9.85 -5.13 9.66
N ILE A 90 9.33 -4.00 9.21
CA ILE A 90 9.99 -3.11 8.25
C ILE A 90 10.16 -1.74 8.90
N GLU A 91 11.41 -1.29 9.01
CA GLU A 91 11.78 0.04 9.48
C GLU A 91 12.31 0.86 8.30
N ILE A 92 11.83 2.08 8.14
CA ILE A 92 12.28 3.01 7.10
C ILE A 92 12.56 4.35 7.78
N GLU A 93 13.82 4.79 7.77
CA GLU A 93 14.16 6.10 8.33
C GLU A 93 13.58 7.23 7.48
N GLN A 94 13.68 7.11 6.16
CA GLN A 94 13.16 8.12 5.25
C GLN A 94 12.63 7.51 3.95
N LEU A 95 11.42 7.89 3.56
CA LEU A 95 10.85 7.61 2.24
C LEU A 95 10.55 8.94 1.54
N LYS A 96 11.25 9.20 0.45
CA LYS A 96 11.06 10.36 -0.42
C LYS A 96 10.31 9.94 -1.68
N LEU A 97 9.20 10.63 -1.96
CA LEU A 97 8.40 10.45 -3.16
C LEU A 97 8.46 11.75 -3.99
N SER A 98 8.74 11.62 -5.29
CA SER A 98 8.79 12.75 -6.23
C SER A 98 8.04 12.39 -7.51
N ASP A 99 7.11 13.23 -7.92
CA ASP A 99 6.31 13.08 -9.13
C ASP A 99 5.60 11.70 -9.22
N ILE A 100 4.81 11.38 -8.19
CA ILE A 100 4.09 10.11 -8.06
C ILE A 100 2.65 10.28 -8.50
N GLY A 101 2.20 9.44 -9.44
CA GLY A 101 0.80 9.26 -9.80
C GLY A 101 0.25 7.94 -9.26
N PHE A 102 -0.88 7.99 -8.57
CA PHE A 102 -1.60 6.81 -8.11
C PHE A 102 -3.05 6.88 -8.55
N ARG A 103 -3.54 5.81 -9.17
CA ARG A 103 -4.95 5.63 -9.52
C ARG A 103 -5.46 4.33 -8.94
N MET A 104 -6.59 4.38 -8.27
CA MET A 104 -7.32 3.20 -7.81
C MET A 104 -8.73 3.21 -8.41
N PHE A 105 -9.14 2.10 -8.97
CA PHE A 105 -10.48 1.88 -9.48
C PHE A 105 -11.14 0.71 -8.75
N MET A 106 -12.35 0.96 -8.22
CA MET A 106 -13.19 -0.01 -7.52
C MET A 106 -14.49 -0.20 -8.31
N PRO A 107 -14.58 -1.25 -9.15
CA PRO A 107 -15.68 -1.41 -10.12
C PRO A 107 -17.06 -1.61 -9.49
N GLU A 108 -17.14 -2.19 -8.29
CA GLU A 108 -18.40 -2.42 -7.60
C GLU A 108 -19.11 -1.15 -7.17
N TYR A 109 -18.33 -0.15 -6.83
CA TYR A 109 -18.82 1.17 -6.46
C TYR A 109 -18.72 2.15 -7.62
N ILE A 110 -18.10 1.73 -8.73
CA ILE A 110 -17.68 2.60 -9.85
C ILE A 110 -16.89 3.81 -9.34
N ASP A 111 -16.17 3.62 -8.24
CA ASP A 111 -15.43 4.67 -7.59
C ASP A 111 -14.00 4.71 -8.11
N THR A 112 -13.50 5.92 -8.30
CA THR A 112 -12.11 6.16 -8.72
C THR A 112 -11.44 7.13 -7.76
N LEU A 113 -10.25 6.77 -7.31
CA LEU A 113 -9.34 7.65 -6.57
C LEU A 113 -8.11 7.94 -7.43
N ASP A 114 -7.90 9.20 -7.78
CA ASP A 114 -6.69 9.70 -8.42
C ASP A 114 -5.90 10.53 -7.42
N VAL A 115 -4.62 10.25 -7.28
CA VAL A 115 -3.67 10.98 -6.43
C VAL A 115 -2.45 11.34 -7.25
N GLU A 116 -2.08 12.62 -7.27
CA GLU A 116 -0.85 13.11 -7.83
C GLU A 116 -0.06 13.81 -6.73
N LEU A 117 1.17 13.39 -6.49
CA LEU A 117 2.08 13.96 -5.50
C LEU A 117 3.30 14.49 -6.21
N HIS A 118 3.54 15.80 -6.11
CA HIS A 118 4.79 16.35 -6.60
C HIS A 118 5.95 16.03 -5.65
N GLN A 119 5.76 16.22 -4.35
CA GLN A 119 6.72 15.83 -3.32
C GLN A 119 6.01 15.30 -2.09
N ALA A 120 6.51 14.18 -1.56
CA ALA A 120 6.16 13.70 -0.24
C ALA A 120 7.38 13.11 0.47
N LEU A 121 7.43 13.33 1.78
CA LEU A 121 8.49 12.84 2.65
C LEU A 121 7.85 12.18 3.87
N LEU A 122 8.17 10.92 4.09
CA LEU A 122 7.85 10.20 5.31
C LEU A 122 9.14 10.00 6.10
N SER A 123 9.08 10.22 7.39
CA SER A 123 10.22 10.02 8.29
C SER A 123 9.85 9.09 9.43
N ASP A 124 10.80 8.21 9.76
CA ASP A 124 10.72 7.27 10.88
C ASP A 124 9.44 6.41 10.82
N GLY A 125 9.35 5.60 9.77
CA GLY A 125 8.28 4.64 9.54
C GLY A 125 8.62 3.25 10.10
N ASN A 126 7.68 2.65 10.83
CA ASN A 126 7.74 1.27 11.30
C ASN A 126 6.46 0.54 10.88
N ILE A 127 6.61 -0.58 10.19
CA ILE A 127 5.52 -1.42 9.70
C ILE A 127 5.71 -2.82 10.24
N SER A 128 4.83 -3.27 11.13
CA SER A 128 4.78 -4.65 11.60
C SER A 128 3.64 -5.40 10.91
N LEU A 129 3.99 -6.27 9.97
CA LEU A 129 3.00 -7.13 9.31
C LEU A 129 2.41 -8.14 10.31
N LYS A 130 3.19 -8.54 11.30
CA LYS A 130 2.75 -9.45 12.36
C LYS A 130 1.69 -8.86 13.26
N GLU A 131 1.90 -7.64 13.70
CA GLU A 131 0.99 -6.95 14.61
C GLU A 131 -0.08 -6.14 13.87
N GLN A 132 -0.01 -6.09 12.54
CA GLN A 132 -0.86 -5.24 11.69
C GLN A 132 -0.82 -3.78 12.16
N ASP A 133 0.39 -3.28 12.40
CA ASP A 133 0.65 -1.98 12.98
C ASP A 133 1.55 -1.16 12.05
N ILE A 134 1.15 0.09 11.80
CA ILE A 134 1.91 1.09 11.05
C ILE A 134 2.09 2.29 11.96
N ASP A 135 3.34 2.68 12.20
CA ASP A 135 3.69 3.86 12.96
C ASP A 135 4.60 4.75 12.12
N ILE A 136 4.19 5.98 11.88
CA ILE A 136 4.95 6.96 11.09
C ILE A 136 5.10 8.22 11.93
N GLN A 137 6.32 8.67 12.16
CA GLN A 137 6.54 9.86 12.97
C GLN A 137 6.11 11.13 12.25
N SER A 138 6.46 11.31 10.99
CA SER A 138 6.01 12.48 10.23
C SER A 138 5.75 12.19 8.76
N ILE A 139 4.78 12.91 8.21
CA ILE A 139 4.45 12.97 6.78
C ILE A 139 4.41 14.43 6.35
N GLU A 140 5.18 14.78 5.35
CA GLU A 140 5.14 16.08 4.69
C GLU A 140 4.74 15.89 3.23
N ILE A 141 3.72 16.62 2.77
CA ILE A 141 3.26 16.56 1.38
C ILE A 141 3.18 17.99 0.83
N GLN A 142 3.85 18.21 -0.30
CA GLN A 142 3.83 19.45 -1.03
C GLN A 142 3.26 19.25 -2.43
N GLN A 143 2.30 20.09 -2.80
CA GLN A 143 1.66 20.10 -4.11
C GLN A 143 1.02 18.74 -4.44
N GLY A 144 0.17 18.25 -3.54
CA GLY A 144 -0.64 17.06 -3.76
C GLY A 144 -2.00 17.42 -4.39
N THR A 145 -2.42 16.64 -5.38
CA THR A 145 -3.76 16.70 -5.96
C THR A 145 -4.48 15.39 -5.71
N TYR A 146 -5.64 15.47 -5.10
CA TYR A 146 -6.47 14.32 -4.75
C TYR A 146 -7.83 14.47 -5.41
N ARG A 147 -8.25 13.47 -6.18
CA ARG A 147 -9.57 13.45 -6.81
C ARG A 147 -10.27 12.14 -6.54
N TYR A 148 -11.40 12.21 -5.88
CA TYR A 148 -12.28 11.08 -5.66
C TYR A 148 -13.57 11.26 -6.43
N ILE A 149 -13.92 10.27 -7.27
CA ILE A 149 -15.12 10.24 -8.07
C ILE A 149 -15.97 9.09 -7.57
N ALA A 150 -17.14 9.40 -6.99
CA ALA A 150 -18.12 8.42 -6.56
C ALA A 150 -19.28 8.42 -7.56
N GLN A 151 -19.61 7.27 -8.14
CA GLN A 151 -20.78 7.12 -8.99
C GLN A 151 -21.85 6.35 -8.22
N HIS A 152 -22.91 7.04 -7.84
CA HIS A 152 -24.08 6.39 -7.22
C HIS A 152 -24.97 5.83 -8.33
N THR A 153 -25.05 4.51 -8.42
CA THR A 153 -26.15 3.85 -9.14
C THR A 153 -27.33 3.75 -8.17
N ASP A 154 -28.46 4.37 -8.52
CA ASP A 154 -29.71 4.37 -7.71
C ASP A 154 -30.34 2.98 -7.51
N ASN A 155 -29.68 1.89 -7.83
CA ASN A 155 -30.15 0.52 -7.69
C ASN A 155 -29.85 -0.10 -6.31
N ARG A 156 -29.78 0.70 -5.23
CA ARG A 156 -29.91 0.12 -3.89
C ARG A 156 -31.38 -0.17 -3.60
N THR A 157 -31.92 -1.29 -4.11
CA THR A 157 -32.97 -2.01 -3.42
C THR A 157 -32.47 -2.27 -2.00
N GLN A 158 -33.12 -1.59 -1.05
CA GLN A 158 -32.95 -1.85 0.38
C GLN A 158 -33.39 -3.29 0.66
N ASP A 159 -32.55 -4.26 0.42
CA ASP A 159 -32.69 -5.56 1.06
C ASP A 159 -32.14 -5.41 2.49
N ASN A 160 -33.04 -5.00 3.40
CA ASN A 160 -32.88 -5.15 4.84
C ASN A 160 -32.87 -6.66 5.17
N GLN A 161 -31.83 -7.36 4.80
CA GLN A 161 -31.46 -8.61 5.43
C GLN A 161 -30.39 -8.29 6.47
N GLU A 162 -30.85 -8.13 7.72
CA GLU A 162 -30.03 -8.43 8.89
C GLU A 162 -29.50 -9.87 8.76
N SER A 163 -28.47 -10.05 7.98
CA SER A 163 -27.71 -11.29 7.98
C SER A 163 -26.98 -11.35 9.30
N ALA A 164 -27.42 -12.26 10.15
CA ALA A 164 -26.72 -12.72 11.32
C ALA A 164 -25.24 -12.92 10.94
N ILE A 165 -24.39 -12.08 11.48
CA ILE A 165 -22.94 -12.19 11.34
C ILE A 165 -22.54 -13.43 12.14
N ALA A 166 -22.43 -14.56 11.43
CA ALA A 166 -21.79 -15.74 11.96
C ALA A 166 -20.32 -15.42 12.24
N ASP A 167 -19.86 -15.81 13.40
CA ASP A 167 -18.49 -15.79 13.89
C ASP A 167 -17.47 -16.14 12.80
N THR A 168 -16.94 -15.17 12.11
CA THR A 168 -15.93 -15.37 11.09
C THR A 168 -14.68 -14.66 11.55
N ILE A 169 -13.66 -15.49 11.87
CA ILE A 169 -12.23 -15.14 12.04
C ILE A 169 -12.00 -13.64 12.23
N GLN A 170 -11.84 -13.22 13.47
CA GLN A 170 -11.50 -11.84 13.81
C GLN A 170 -10.14 -11.49 13.17
N SER A 171 -10.16 -11.00 11.93
CA SER A 171 -8.99 -10.33 11.39
C SER A 171 -8.74 -9.10 12.25
N ARG A 172 -7.61 -9.07 12.94
CA ARG A 172 -7.21 -7.93 13.76
C ARG A 172 -7.16 -6.71 12.84
N PRO A 173 -7.88 -5.62 13.15
CA PRO A 173 -7.84 -4.44 12.28
C PRO A 173 -6.43 -3.82 12.33
N TRP A 174 -5.99 -3.30 11.19
CA TRP A 174 -4.76 -2.53 11.11
C TRP A 174 -4.82 -1.31 12.02
N LYS A 175 -3.75 -1.10 12.78
CA LYS A 175 -3.55 0.12 13.54
C LYS A 175 -2.61 1.02 12.76
N ILE A 176 -3.03 2.25 12.53
CA ILE A 176 -2.22 3.25 11.83
C ILE A 176 -2.07 4.45 12.75
N ARG A 177 -0.83 4.79 13.07
CA ARG A 177 -0.49 5.99 13.85
C ARG A 177 0.40 6.89 13.01
N VAL A 178 0.07 8.18 13.00
CA VAL A 178 0.90 9.22 12.39
C VAL A 178 1.08 10.33 13.42
N GLY A 179 2.32 10.64 13.75
CA GLY A 179 2.63 11.64 14.75
C GLY A 179 2.39 13.06 14.27
N ASN A 180 2.86 13.39 13.08
CA ASN A 180 2.71 14.72 12.50
C ASN A 180 2.40 14.65 10.99
N ILE A 181 1.48 15.50 10.53
CA ILE A 181 1.16 15.63 9.10
C ILE A 181 1.25 17.11 8.73
N ASN A 182 2.10 17.42 7.76
CA ASN A 182 2.26 18.75 7.21
C ASN A 182 1.86 18.75 5.72
N LEU A 183 0.86 19.55 5.36
CA LEU A 183 0.33 19.65 4.01
C LEU A 183 0.47 21.08 3.52
N SER A 184 1.16 21.30 2.39
CA SER A 184 1.29 22.62 1.75
C SER A 184 0.91 22.56 0.28
N ASP A 185 0.18 23.55 -0.19
CA ASP A 185 -0.23 23.70 -1.59
C ASP A 185 -0.98 22.47 -2.14
N ASN A 186 -1.81 21.85 -1.32
CA ASN A 186 -2.57 20.65 -1.67
C ASN A 186 -3.99 21.02 -2.12
N SER A 187 -4.55 20.24 -3.05
CA SER A 187 -5.92 20.36 -3.51
C SER A 187 -6.66 19.05 -3.44
N ALA A 188 -7.93 19.08 -3.03
CA ALA A 188 -8.78 17.90 -2.99
C ALA A 188 -10.10 18.19 -3.71
N THR A 189 -10.53 17.27 -4.56
CA THR A 189 -11.79 17.36 -5.32
C THR A 189 -12.60 16.10 -5.09
N TYR A 190 -13.85 16.28 -4.69
CA TYR A 190 -14.82 15.20 -4.56
C TYR A 190 -15.94 15.42 -5.59
N ILE A 191 -16.19 14.42 -6.43
CA ILE A 191 -17.20 14.46 -7.48
C ILE A 191 -18.19 13.32 -7.23
N THR A 192 -19.46 13.67 -7.17
CA THR A 192 -20.55 12.70 -7.19
C THR A 192 -21.28 12.83 -8.52
N SER A 193 -21.43 11.72 -9.26
CA SER A 193 -22.30 11.69 -10.42
C SER A 193 -23.48 10.80 -10.11
N THR A 194 -24.70 11.35 -10.13
CA THR A 194 -25.92 10.58 -10.19
C THR A 194 -26.24 10.35 -11.65
N HIS A 195 -26.12 9.12 -12.14
CA HIS A 195 -26.74 8.77 -13.41
C HIS A 195 -28.23 8.60 -13.12
N ALA A 196 -29.01 9.56 -13.56
CA ALA A 196 -30.48 9.34 -13.73
C ALA A 196 -30.65 8.31 -14.85
N PRO A 197 -31.57 7.35 -14.70
CA PRO A 197 -31.88 6.35 -15.72
C PRO A 197 -32.39 6.96 -17.02
#